data_c1a764025d6802744d70d7627656301f
#
_entry.id   c1a764025d6802744d70d7627656301f
#
_cell.length_a   1.000
_cell.length_b   1.000
_cell.length_c   1.000
_cell.angle_alpha   90.00
_cell.angle_beta   90.00
_cell.angle_gamma   90.00
#
_symmetry.space_group_name_H-M   'P 1'
#
loop_
_entity.id
_entity.type
_entity.pdbx_description
1 polymer ?
#
loop_
_entity_poly.entity_id
_entity_poly.type
_entity_poly.pdbx_seq_one_letter_code
_entity_poly.pdbx_strand_id
1 'polypeptide(L)' 'IFARQDGDQRLTTAVNASPDSHTVTLLWEGAGPTDLLTGDTLPCSGGVLHLQLPPWGCRLLL' A
#
# COMPACT_ATOMS: atom_id res chain seq x y z
N ILE A 1 11.27 -2.07 5.48
CA ILE A 1 9.90 -1.84 5.01
C ILE A 1 9.13 -1.11 6.10
N PHE A 2 8.41 -0.13 5.69
CA PHE A 2 7.61 0.69 6.59
C PHE A 2 6.23 0.90 5.97
N ALA A 3 5.18 0.75 6.78
CA ALA A 3 3.82 1.07 6.37
C ALA A 3 3.11 1.79 7.52
N ARG A 4 2.40 2.86 7.20
CA ARG A 4 1.70 3.67 8.17
C ARG A 4 0.35 4.10 7.63
N GLN A 5 -0.68 3.98 8.46
CA GLN A 5 -2.01 4.45 8.15
C GLN A 5 -2.34 5.63 9.06
N ASP A 6 -2.75 6.75 8.46
CA ASP A 6 -3.02 7.98 9.18
C ASP A 6 -4.51 8.32 9.19
N GLY A 7 -5.01 8.58 10.39
CA GLY A 7 -6.24 9.29 10.67
C GLY A 7 -7.50 8.76 10.01
N ASP A 8 -8.48 9.62 9.94
CA ASP A 8 -9.82 9.30 9.46
C ASP A 8 -9.87 9.10 7.95
N GLN A 9 -8.87 9.55 7.22
CA GLN A 9 -8.84 9.45 5.77
C GLN A 9 -8.23 8.15 5.26
N ARG A 10 -7.75 7.30 6.18
CA ARG A 10 -7.15 6.01 5.84
C ARG A 10 -5.95 6.13 4.88
N LEU A 11 -5.27 7.26 4.92
CA LEU A 11 -4.07 7.45 4.12
C LEU A 11 -2.99 6.48 4.60
N THR A 12 -2.53 5.62 3.70
CA THR A 12 -1.52 4.62 4.01
C THR A 12 -0.27 4.90 3.20
N THR A 13 0.84 5.05 3.89
CA THR A 13 2.15 5.21 3.27
C THR A 13 2.94 3.93 3.45
N ALA A 14 3.48 3.39 2.37
CA ALA A 14 4.34 2.21 2.41
C ALA A 14 5.65 2.52 1.71
N VAL A 15 6.76 2.21 2.37
CA VAL A 15 8.10 2.51 1.88
C VAL A 15 8.96 1.25 1.96
N ASN A 16 9.69 0.97 0.89
CA ASN A 16 10.69 -0.09 0.86
C ASN A 16 12.09 0.53 0.77
N ALA A 17 12.77 0.61 1.90
CA ALA A 17 14.14 1.13 1.98
C ALA A 17 15.14 -0.03 1.89
N SER A 18 15.03 -0.84 0.83
CA SER A 18 15.81 -2.04 0.63
C SER A 18 16.14 -2.19 -0.87
N PRO A 19 17.28 -2.83 -1.21
CA PRO A 19 17.61 -3.11 -2.61
C PRO A 19 16.79 -4.24 -3.23
N ASP A 20 15.97 -4.93 -2.42
CA ASP A 20 15.15 -6.06 -2.89
C ASP A 20 13.68 -5.68 -2.94
N SER A 21 12.93 -6.29 -3.87
CA SER A 21 11.48 -6.18 -3.89
C SER A 21 10.86 -6.90 -2.70
N HIS A 22 9.79 -6.33 -2.17
CA HIS A 22 9.05 -6.94 -1.06
C HIS A 22 7.56 -6.91 -1.31
N THR A 23 6.85 -7.92 -0.80
CA THR A 23 5.39 -7.93 -0.78
C THR A 23 4.94 -7.73 0.67
N VAL A 24 4.07 -6.75 0.87
CA VAL A 24 3.51 -6.43 2.18
C VAL A 24 2.03 -6.78 2.17
N THR A 25 1.56 -7.40 3.24
CA THR A 25 0.16 -7.73 3.42
C THR A 25 -0.44 -6.79 4.46
N LEU A 26 -1.50 -6.09 4.07
CA LEU A 26 -2.18 -5.12 4.93
C LEU A 26 -3.64 -5.49 5.08
N LEU A 27 -4.21 -5.17 6.24
CA LEU A 27 -5.66 -5.25 6.43
C LEU A 27 -6.30 -4.02 5.77
N TRP A 28 -7.31 -4.28 4.92
CA TRP A 28 -7.99 -3.22 4.21
C TRP A 28 -9.47 -3.52 4.11
N GLU A 29 -10.31 -2.61 4.57
CA GLU A 29 -11.76 -2.75 4.51
C GLU A 29 -12.34 -2.01 3.31
N GLY A 30 -13.32 -2.64 2.65
CA GLY A 30 -14.04 -2.04 1.54
C GLY A 30 -13.36 -2.24 0.21
N ALA A 31 -13.59 -1.30 -0.71
CA ALA A 31 -13.02 -1.36 -2.04
C ALA A 31 -11.50 -1.14 -1.99
N GLY A 32 -10.79 -1.64 -2.98
CA GLY A 32 -9.35 -1.49 -3.06
C GLY A 32 -8.93 -0.02 -3.09
N PRO A 33 -7.77 0.30 -2.52
CA PRO A 33 -7.29 1.67 -2.47
C PRO A 33 -6.80 2.18 -3.82
N THR A 34 -6.73 3.49 -3.94
CA THR A 34 -6.11 4.15 -5.09
C THR A 34 -4.69 4.56 -4.71
N ASP A 35 -3.73 4.22 -5.56
CA ASP A 35 -2.35 4.69 -5.42
C ASP A 35 -2.30 6.13 -5.93
N LEU A 36 -2.07 7.09 -5.03
CA LEU A 36 -2.09 8.50 -5.37
C LEU A 36 -0.90 8.93 -6.24
N LEU A 37 0.15 8.12 -6.28
CA LEU A 37 1.34 8.42 -7.09
C LEU A 37 1.16 7.98 -8.54
N THR A 38 0.40 6.94 -8.79
CA THR A 38 0.19 6.39 -10.13
C THR A 38 -1.23 6.56 -10.64
N GLY A 39 -2.19 6.76 -9.75
CA GLY A 39 -3.62 6.83 -10.10
C GLY A 39 -4.29 5.48 -10.24
N ASP A 40 -3.57 4.38 -10.03
CA ASP A 40 -4.12 3.04 -10.18
C ASP A 40 -4.94 2.63 -8.97
N THR A 41 -6.01 1.87 -9.22
CA THR A 41 -6.77 1.23 -8.16
C THR A 41 -6.24 -0.18 -7.95
N LEU A 42 -5.91 -0.50 -6.69
CA LEU A 42 -5.33 -1.80 -6.36
C LEU A 42 -6.41 -2.78 -5.95
N PRO A 43 -6.31 -4.05 -6.36
CA PRO A 43 -7.28 -5.06 -5.95
C PRO A 43 -7.16 -5.41 -4.48
N CYS A 44 -8.30 -5.55 -3.82
CA CYS A 44 -8.38 -5.97 -2.42
C CYS A 44 -9.37 -7.12 -2.31
N SER A 45 -9.01 -8.18 -1.63
CA SER A 45 -9.85 -9.36 -1.54
C SER A 45 -9.87 -9.88 -0.11
N GLY A 46 -11.08 -10.17 0.40
CA GLY A 46 -11.25 -10.75 1.73
C GLY A 46 -10.73 -9.88 2.87
N GLY A 47 -10.74 -8.56 2.71
CA GLY A 47 -10.23 -7.65 3.73
C GLY A 47 -8.71 -7.58 3.78
N VAL A 48 -8.03 -8.13 2.80
CA VAL A 48 -6.56 -8.19 2.75
C VAL A 48 -6.07 -7.56 1.46
N LEU A 49 -5.09 -6.68 1.59
CA LEU A 49 -4.40 -6.05 0.46
C LEU A 49 -2.98 -6.58 0.38
N HIS A 50 -2.62 -7.13 -0.78
CA HIS A 50 -1.24 -7.53 -1.07
C HIS A 50 -0.58 -6.43 -1.87
N LEU A 51 0.45 -5.82 -1.30
CA LEU A 51 1.11 -4.67 -1.89
C LEU A 51 2.54 -5.03 -2.25
N GLN A 52 2.89 -4.92 -3.53
CA GLN A 52 4.25 -5.14 -3.98
C GLN A 52 5.01 -3.83 -4.00
N LEU A 53 6.16 -3.80 -3.32
CA LEU A 53 7.04 -2.65 -3.26
C LEU A 53 8.32 -2.97 -4.02
N PRO A 54 8.63 -2.23 -5.10
CA PRO A 54 9.90 -2.40 -5.80
C PRO A 54 11.05 -1.92 -4.91
N PRO A 55 12.31 -2.28 -5.28
CA PRO A 55 13.47 -1.78 -4.53
C PRO A 55 13.42 -0.25 -4.41
N TRP A 56 13.63 0.24 -3.18
CA TRP A 56 13.61 1.68 -2.87
C TRP A 56 12.31 2.39 -3.25
N GLY A 57 11.24 1.62 -3.46
CA GLY A 57 9.96 2.14 -3.89
C GLY A 57 9.08 2.58 -2.73
N CYS A 58 8.04 3.34 -3.07
CA CYS A 58 7.04 3.74 -2.10
C CYS A 58 5.64 3.72 -2.72
N ARG A 59 4.62 3.62 -1.86
CA ARG A 59 3.22 3.69 -2.24
C ARG A 59 2.50 4.65 -1.31
N LEU A 60 1.57 5.40 -1.87
CA LEU A 60 0.72 6.30 -1.11
C LEU A 60 -0.72 5.97 -1.47
N LEU A 61 -1.45 5.36 -0.54
CA LEU A 61 -2.76 4.77 -0.81
C LEU A 61 -3.87 5.50 -0.06
N LEU A 62 -4.97 5.67 -0.72
CA LEU A 62 -6.15 6.27 -0.11
C LEU A 62 -7.42 5.50 -0.48
#